data_7ce8d3226ac8213e6803da0cc9cdd60c
#
_entry.id   7ce8d3226ac8213e6803da0cc9cdd60c
#
_cell.length_a   1.000
_cell.length_b   1.000
_cell.length_c   1.000
_cell.angle_alpha   90.00
_cell.angle_beta   90.00
_cell.angle_gamma   90.00
#
_symmetry.space_group_name_H-M   'P 1'
#
loop_
_entity.id
_entity.type
_entity.pdbx_description
1 polymer ?
#
loop_
_entity_poly.entity_id
_entity_poly.type
_entity_poly.pdbx_seq_one_letter_code
_entity_poly.pdbx_strand_id
1 'polypeptide(L)'
;YGGTAPNTLLKYALNYAHTGSYTDGKAVLDVCDDAAKINWEGEWRTPNTSEWNELHSECIWTWTTQNNINGYKITATNGNHIFLPAAGYFNGASHYYADIQGYYWSSNLNGSVQLTSYYMYFDANNRIRKDISRGYGLSIRPVCP
;
A
#
# COMPACT_ATOMS: atom_id res chain seq x y z
N TYR A 1 -13.95 -3.15 0.04
CA TYR A 1 -13.47 -4.49 0.42
C TYR A 1 -14.33 -5.20 1.47
N GLY A 2 -15.57 -4.84 1.65
CA GLY A 2 -16.57 -5.52 2.46
C GLY A 2 -16.18 -5.72 3.92
N GLY A 3 -17.04 -5.32 4.82
CA GLY A 3 -16.96 -5.62 6.23
C GLY A 3 -16.08 -4.71 7.08
N THR A 4 -16.69 -4.10 8.06
CA THR A 4 -16.02 -3.28 9.08
C THR A 4 -15.71 -4.07 10.35
N ALA A 5 -16.17 -5.32 10.43
CA ALA A 5 -15.94 -6.23 11.54
C ALA A 5 -15.23 -7.52 11.09
N PRO A 6 -14.51 -8.21 11.99
CA PRO A 6 -13.70 -9.38 11.65
C PRO A 6 -14.44 -10.52 10.93
N ASN A 7 -15.73 -10.68 11.16
CA ASN A 7 -16.57 -11.74 10.59
C ASN A 7 -17.41 -11.31 9.39
N THR A 8 -17.12 -10.15 8.79
CA THR A 8 -17.89 -9.58 7.68
C THR A 8 -17.08 -9.38 6.40
N LEU A 9 -15.94 -10.06 6.28
CA LEU A 9 -15.15 -10.02 5.03
C LEU A 9 -15.94 -10.70 3.90
N LEU A 10 -16.06 -10.00 2.77
CA LEU A 10 -16.73 -10.48 1.57
C LEU A 10 -15.77 -10.94 0.48
N LYS A 11 -14.49 -10.50 0.55
CA LYS A 11 -13.41 -10.86 -0.37
C LYS A 11 -12.07 -10.96 0.36
N TYR A 12 -11.14 -11.69 -0.24
CA TYR A 12 -9.78 -11.87 0.29
C TYR A 12 -9.77 -12.53 1.66
N ALA A 13 -10.52 -13.62 1.76
CA ALA A 13 -10.69 -14.42 2.96
C ALA A 13 -9.94 -15.75 2.81
N LEU A 14 -8.78 -15.88 3.46
CA LEU A 14 -7.91 -17.06 3.36
C LEU A 14 -8.40 -18.24 4.22
N ASN A 15 -9.20 -17.95 5.25
CA ASN A 15 -9.78 -18.96 6.13
C ASN A 15 -11.13 -18.48 6.72
N TYR A 16 -11.86 -19.39 7.37
CA TYR A 16 -13.18 -19.11 7.94
C TYR A 16 -13.19 -18.24 9.19
N ALA A 17 -12.04 -17.93 9.80
CA ALA A 17 -11.98 -17.23 11.09
C ALA A 17 -12.65 -15.84 11.08
N HIS A 18 -12.75 -15.22 9.91
CA HIS A 18 -13.29 -13.86 9.76
C HIS A 18 -14.50 -13.76 8.83
N THR A 19 -15.00 -14.89 8.33
CA THR A 19 -16.16 -14.93 7.44
C THR A 19 -17.25 -15.84 7.94
N GLY A 20 -16.93 -16.73 8.88
CA GLY A 20 -17.83 -17.75 9.40
C GLY A 20 -18.02 -18.95 8.49
N SER A 21 -18.20 -18.78 7.18
CA SER A 21 -18.49 -19.88 6.25
C SER A 21 -17.95 -19.68 4.83
N TYR A 22 -17.16 -18.63 4.60
CA TYR A 22 -16.71 -18.27 3.26
C TYR A 22 -15.18 -18.12 3.20
N THR A 23 -14.56 -18.71 2.19
CA THR A 23 -13.16 -18.41 1.81
C THR A 23 -13.08 -18.31 0.30
N ASP A 24 -12.26 -17.40 -0.20
CA ASP A 24 -11.92 -17.29 -1.63
C ASP A 24 -10.45 -17.61 -1.92
N GLY A 25 -9.65 -17.84 -0.89
CA GLY A 25 -8.24 -18.17 -1.01
C GLY A 25 -7.36 -17.07 -1.61
N LYS A 26 -7.89 -15.86 -1.77
CA LYS A 26 -7.20 -14.77 -2.46
C LYS A 26 -6.30 -14.00 -1.51
N ALA A 27 -5.01 -13.98 -1.83
CA ALA A 27 -3.97 -13.27 -1.08
C ALA A 27 -3.45 -12.01 -1.80
N VAL A 28 -3.88 -11.77 -3.02
CA VAL A 28 -3.47 -10.64 -3.86
C VAL A 28 -4.71 -9.99 -4.47
N LEU A 29 -4.70 -8.67 -4.64
CA LEU A 29 -5.80 -7.93 -5.27
C LEU A 29 -6.11 -8.46 -6.67
N ASP A 30 -7.38 -8.71 -6.93
CA ASP A 30 -7.89 -8.94 -8.29
C ASP A 30 -7.83 -7.65 -9.10
N VAL A 31 -7.69 -7.79 -10.41
CA VAL A 31 -7.66 -6.67 -11.36
C VAL A 31 -8.88 -5.75 -11.22
N CYS A 32 -10.07 -6.33 -10.99
CA CYS A 32 -11.31 -5.57 -10.83
C CYS A 32 -11.45 -4.84 -9.47
N ASP A 33 -10.59 -5.12 -8.51
CA ASP A 33 -10.57 -4.48 -7.20
C ASP A 33 -9.37 -3.53 -7.02
N ASP A 34 -8.43 -3.52 -7.98
CA ASP A 34 -7.25 -2.66 -7.95
C ASP A 34 -7.61 -1.25 -8.44
N ALA A 35 -7.60 -0.29 -7.51
CA ALA A 35 -7.95 1.09 -7.82
C ALA A 35 -7.00 1.73 -8.86
N ALA A 36 -5.73 1.33 -8.92
CA ALA A 36 -4.81 1.80 -9.94
C ALA A 36 -5.23 1.29 -11.34
N LYS A 37 -5.56 0.01 -11.44
CA LYS A 37 -6.01 -0.60 -12.70
C LYS A 37 -7.35 -0.04 -13.19
N ILE A 38 -8.27 0.25 -12.28
CA ILE A 38 -9.60 0.76 -12.62
C ILE A 38 -9.55 2.23 -13.08
N ASN A 39 -8.71 3.05 -12.45
CA ASN A 39 -8.71 4.50 -12.67
C ASN A 39 -7.67 4.96 -13.70
N TRP A 40 -6.70 4.15 -14.05
CA TRP A 40 -5.65 4.48 -15.00
C TRP A 40 -5.69 3.51 -16.18
N GLU A 41 -5.51 4.01 -17.37
CA GLU A 41 -5.46 3.20 -18.58
C GLU A 41 -4.19 2.34 -18.67
N GLY A 42 -4.23 1.28 -19.51
CA GLY A 42 -3.07 0.42 -19.75
C GLY A 42 -2.83 -0.62 -18.66
N GLU A 43 -1.55 -0.90 -18.35
CA GLU A 43 -1.12 -1.98 -17.46
C GLU A 43 -0.81 -1.52 -16.04
N TRP A 44 -1.22 -0.29 -15.67
CA TRP A 44 -1.02 0.23 -14.32
C TRP A 44 -1.73 -0.61 -13.27
N ARG A 45 -1.06 -0.86 -12.14
CA ARG A 45 -1.58 -1.62 -11.00
C ARG A 45 -0.92 -1.20 -9.68
N THR A 46 -1.50 -1.61 -8.58
CA THR A 46 -0.88 -1.48 -7.25
C THR A 46 0.36 -2.38 -7.18
N PRO A 47 1.52 -1.89 -6.71
CA PRO A 47 2.73 -2.68 -6.58
C PRO A 47 2.55 -3.80 -5.56
N ASN A 48 3.23 -4.93 -5.79
CA ASN A 48 3.30 -6.01 -4.83
C ASN A 48 4.44 -5.80 -3.81
N THR A 49 4.52 -6.68 -2.81
CA THR A 49 5.54 -6.58 -1.75
C THR A 49 6.96 -6.76 -2.27
N SER A 50 7.18 -7.55 -3.33
CA SER A 50 8.51 -7.74 -3.91
C SER A 50 9.00 -6.48 -4.61
N GLU A 51 8.13 -5.79 -5.33
CA GLU A 51 8.44 -4.52 -5.98
C GLU A 51 8.75 -3.41 -4.97
N TRP A 52 8.03 -3.38 -3.84
CA TRP A 52 8.38 -2.48 -2.74
C TRP A 52 9.75 -2.80 -2.11
N ASN A 53 10.08 -4.10 -1.97
CA ASN A 53 11.39 -4.52 -1.46
C ASN A 53 12.51 -4.14 -2.45
N GLU A 54 12.30 -4.38 -3.74
CA GLU A 54 13.25 -4.01 -4.80
C GLU A 54 13.50 -2.49 -4.79
N LEU A 55 12.44 -1.68 -4.82
CA LEU A 55 12.57 -0.22 -4.73
C LEU A 55 13.34 0.21 -3.48
N HIS A 56 13.11 -0.48 -2.35
CA HIS A 56 13.77 -0.17 -1.08
C HIS A 56 15.26 -0.55 -1.10
N SER A 57 15.64 -1.69 -1.69
CA SER A 57 17.02 -2.21 -1.67
C SER A 57 17.89 -1.65 -2.81
N GLU A 58 17.31 -1.43 -4.00
CA GLU A 58 18.07 -1.11 -5.20
C GLU A 58 18.18 0.39 -5.49
N CYS A 59 17.41 1.23 -4.78
CA CYS A 59 17.36 2.66 -5.03
C CYS A 59 17.88 3.49 -3.84
N ILE A 60 18.38 4.69 -4.15
CA ILE A 60 18.80 5.67 -3.15
C ILE A 60 17.59 6.50 -2.73
N TRP A 61 17.28 6.48 -1.43
CA TRP A 61 16.18 7.24 -0.84
C TRP A 61 16.70 8.46 -0.12
N THR A 62 16.30 9.65 -0.56
CA THR A 62 16.70 10.93 0.03
C THR A 62 15.45 11.66 0.54
N TRP A 63 15.37 11.86 1.86
CA TRP A 63 14.31 12.69 2.44
C TRP A 63 14.47 14.13 1.99
N THR A 64 13.43 14.72 1.46
CA THR A 64 13.46 16.08 0.91
C THR A 64 12.06 16.68 0.84
N THR A 65 11.99 17.94 0.44
CA THR A 65 10.72 18.65 0.18
C THR A 65 10.61 18.95 -1.30
N GLN A 66 9.47 18.63 -1.89
CA GLN A 66 9.12 18.99 -3.27
C GLN A 66 7.75 19.66 -3.30
N ASN A 67 7.64 20.83 -3.90
CA ASN A 67 6.43 21.65 -3.94
C ASN A 67 5.82 21.89 -2.53
N ASN A 68 6.66 22.17 -1.54
CA ASN A 68 6.32 22.36 -0.12
C ASN A 68 5.71 21.13 0.56
N ILE A 69 5.91 19.92 0.03
CA ILE A 69 5.48 18.66 0.63
C ILE A 69 6.72 17.81 0.93
N ASN A 70 6.84 17.33 2.16
CA ASN A 70 7.90 16.43 2.55
C ASN A 70 7.69 15.03 1.98
N GLY A 71 8.79 14.31 1.77
CA GLY A 71 8.72 12.94 1.24
C GLY A 71 10.09 12.41 0.86
N TYR A 72 10.10 11.29 0.16
CA TYR A 72 11.32 10.72 -0.39
C TYR A 72 11.44 10.92 -1.89
N LYS A 73 12.56 11.52 -2.31
CA LYS A 73 13.09 11.35 -3.66
C LYS A 73 13.81 10.02 -3.71
N ILE A 74 13.37 9.14 -4.59
CA ILE A 74 13.92 7.80 -4.78
C ILE A 74 14.58 7.75 -6.15
N THR A 75 15.89 7.52 -6.15
CA THR A 75 16.72 7.58 -7.36
C THR A 75 17.28 6.20 -7.68
N ALA A 76 17.00 5.70 -8.85
CA ALA A 76 17.55 4.45 -9.36
C ALA A 76 19.00 4.60 -9.86
N THR A 77 19.71 3.50 -10.06
CA THR A 77 21.10 3.46 -10.53
C THR A 77 21.31 4.12 -11.90
N ASN A 78 20.28 4.17 -12.75
CA ASN A 78 20.29 4.84 -14.05
C ASN A 78 20.06 6.37 -13.98
N GLY A 79 19.87 6.93 -12.76
CA GLY A 79 19.61 8.35 -12.52
C GLY A 79 18.12 8.76 -12.60
N ASN A 80 17.25 7.91 -13.06
CA ASN A 80 15.80 8.16 -13.03
C ASN A 80 15.32 8.25 -11.58
N HIS A 81 14.32 9.07 -11.32
CA HIS A 81 13.81 9.21 -9.97
C HIS A 81 12.30 9.41 -9.93
N ILE A 82 11.72 9.06 -8.79
CA ILE A 82 10.34 9.36 -8.43
C ILE A 82 10.32 10.11 -7.09
N PHE A 83 9.22 10.77 -6.81
CA PHE A 83 8.95 11.35 -5.50
C PHE A 83 7.73 10.66 -4.86
N LEU A 84 7.89 10.23 -3.60
CA LEU A 84 6.80 9.72 -2.78
C LEU A 84 6.49 10.72 -1.66
N PRO A 85 5.38 11.44 -1.72
CA PRO A 85 4.94 12.35 -0.66
C PRO A 85 4.72 11.64 0.68
N ALA A 86 5.02 12.31 1.78
CA ALA A 86 4.59 11.91 3.11
C ALA A 86 3.09 12.22 3.30
N ALA A 87 2.24 11.51 2.56
CA ALA A 87 0.82 11.83 2.42
C ALA A 87 -0.04 11.42 3.63
N GLY A 88 0.54 10.77 4.65
CA GLY A 88 -0.22 10.26 5.79
C GLY A 88 -1.17 9.13 5.41
N TYR A 89 -2.21 8.94 6.24
CA TYR A 89 -3.28 7.98 6.00
C TYR A 89 -4.63 8.49 6.52
N PHE A 90 -5.73 7.88 6.05
CA PHE A 90 -7.07 8.13 6.54
C PHE A 90 -7.58 6.99 7.44
N ASN A 91 -8.23 7.37 8.55
CA ASN A 91 -9.07 6.47 9.35
C ASN A 91 -10.47 7.08 9.43
N GLY A 92 -11.42 6.46 8.73
CA GLY A 92 -12.71 7.09 8.46
C GLY A 92 -12.52 8.42 7.71
N ALA A 93 -13.06 9.50 8.25
CA ALA A 93 -12.93 10.84 7.69
C ALA A 93 -11.70 11.62 8.19
N SER A 94 -10.94 11.07 9.13
CA SER A 94 -9.82 11.77 9.75
C SER A 94 -8.51 11.46 9.02
N HIS A 95 -7.75 12.52 8.71
CA HIS A 95 -6.43 12.44 8.06
C HIS A 95 -5.32 12.57 9.11
N TYR A 96 -4.39 11.63 9.13
CA TYR A 96 -3.31 11.55 10.10
C TYR A 96 -1.93 11.62 9.44
N TYR A 97 -0.98 12.24 10.10
CA TYR A 97 0.45 12.29 9.77
C TYR A 97 0.78 12.80 8.37
N ALA A 98 -0.09 13.63 7.77
CA ALA A 98 0.23 14.33 6.53
C ALA A 98 1.51 15.17 6.71
N ASP A 99 2.34 15.18 5.69
CA ASP A 99 3.64 15.87 5.64
C ASP A 99 4.71 15.34 6.63
N ILE A 100 4.39 14.26 7.35
CA ILE A 100 5.28 13.65 8.36
C ILE A 100 5.61 12.21 7.99
N GLN A 101 4.64 11.42 7.50
CA GLN A 101 4.79 9.99 7.23
C GLN A 101 4.13 9.60 5.91
N GLY A 102 4.73 8.63 5.21
CA GLY A 102 4.16 8.01 4.02
C GLY A 102 3.65 6.61 4.28
N TYR A 103 2.48 6.30 3.72
CA TYR A 103 1.80 5.02 3.81
C TYR A 103 1.29 4.62 2.43
N TYR A 104 1.84 3.56 1.86
CA TYR A 104 1.55 3.16 0.49
C TYR A 104 1.18 1.69 0.41
N TRP A 105 -0.04 1.40 -0.05
CA TRP A 105 -0.52 0.02 -0.17
C TRP A 105 0.36 -0.85 -1.06
N SER A 106 0.47 -2.11 -0.67
CA SER A 106 0.81 -3.22 -1.54
C SER A 106 -0.45 -3.97 -1.96
N SER A 107 -0.41 -4.65 -3.10
CA SER A 107 -1.48 -5.53 -3.56
C SER A 107 -1.61 -6.84 -2.75
N ASN A 108 -0.66 -7.13 -1.85
CA ASN A 108 -0.63 -8.37 -1.08
C ASN A 108 -1.34 -8.23 0.27
N LEU A 109 -2.18 -9.22 0.56
CA LEU A 109 -2.76 -9.47 1.88
C LEU A 109 -1.67 -10.04 2.82
N ASN A 110 -1.78 -9.76 4.12
CA ASN A 110 -1.01 -10.50 5.12
C ASN A 110 -1.60 -11.92 5.27
N GLY A 111 -0.83 -12.93 4.85
CA GLY A 111 -1.30 -14.32 4.86
C GLY A 111 -1.53 -14.90 6.26
N SER A 112 -0.91 -14.31 7.29
CA SER A 112 -1.07 -14.74 8.70
C SER A 112 -2.21 -14.01 9.41
N VAL A 113 -2.47 -12.76 9.03
CA VAL A 113 -3.51 -11.91 9.63
C VAL A 113 -4.35 -11.28 8.51
N GLN A 114 -5.32 -12.02 8.00
CA GLN A 114 -6.08 -11.62 6.80
C GLN A 114 -6.95 -10.34 6.95
N LEU A 115 -7.07 -9.77 8.15
CA LEU A 115 -7.66 -8.45 8.38
C LEU A 115 -6.72 -7.32 8.02
N THR A 116 -5.44 -7.61 7.77
CA THR A 116 -4.41 -6.64 7.43
C THR A 116 -3.86 -6.88 6.02
N SER A 117 -3.35 -5.82 5.40
CA SER A 117 -2.60 -5.87 4.16
C SER A 117 -1.25 -5.20 4.33
N TYR A 118 -0.29 -5.62 3.54
CA TYR A 118 1.03 -5.02 3.56
C TYR A 118 1.03 -3.63 2.94
N TYR A 119 1.90 -2.78 3.48
CA TYR A 119 2.17 -1.45 2.95
C TYR A 119 3.62 -1.05 3.18
N MET A 120 4.12 -0.11 2.37
CA MET A 120 5.38 0.58 2.61
C MET A 120 5.12 1.77 3.54
N TYR A 121 5.79 1.78 4.67
CA TYR A 121 5.85 2.88 5.62
C TYR A 121 7.15 3.63 5.50
N PHE A 122 7.10 4.95 5.64
CA PHE A 122 8.30 5.75 5.86
C PHE A 122 8.02 7.03 6.67
N ASP A 123 9.04 7.51 7.34
CA ASP A 123 9.19 8.84 7.90
C ASP A 123 10.62 9.35 7.59
N ALA A 124 11.01 10.52 8.10
CA ALA A 124 12.34 11.09 7.83
C ALA A 124 13.52 10.18 8.21
N ASN A 125 13.33 9.22 9.12
CA ASN A 125 14.39 8.37 9.67
C ASN A 125 14.25 6.88 9.32
N ASN A 126 13.04 6.44 8.96
CA ASN A 126 12.72 5.03 8.82
C ASN A 126 12.03 4.75 7.48
N ARG A 127 12.28 3.57 6.94
CA ARG A 127 11.60 2.99 5.79
C ARG A 127 11.46 1.50 6.03
N ILE A 128 10.24 1.00 6.08
CA ILE A 128 9.99 -0.41 6.39
C ILE A 128 8.64 -0.87 5.84
N ARG A 129 8.58 -2.12 5.36
CA ARG A 129 7.31 -2.77 5.09
C ARG A 129 6.64 -3.17 6.40
N LYS A 130 5.38 -2.82 6.53
CA LYS A 130 4.51 -3.18 7.66
C LYS A 130 3.19 -3.74 7.13
N ASP A 131 2.29 -4.11 8.04
CA ASP A 131 0.90 -4.41 7.74
C ASP A 131 -0.04 -3.60 8.65
N ILE A 132 -1.20 -3.29 8.14
CA ILE A 132 -2.21 -2.50 8.83
C ILE A 132 -3.60 -2.99 8.43
N SER A 133 -4.61 -2.68 9.24
CA SER A 133 -6.00 -3.00 8.92
C SER A 133 -6.40 -2.50 7.52
N ARG A 134 -7.07 -3.35 6.76
CA ARG A 134 -7.58 -3.08 5.41
C ARG A 134 -8.63 -1.97 5.35
N GLY A 135 -9.18 -1.56 6.51
CA GLY A 135 -10.13 -0.46 6.63
C GLY A 135 -9.53 0.94 6.56
N TYR A 136 -8.20 1.08 6.61
CA TYR A 136 -7.55 2.38 6.48
C TYR A 136 -7.42 2.82 5.02
N GLY A 137 -7.45 4.12 4.79
CA GLY A 137 -7.19 4.74 3.50
C GLY A 137 -5.72 5.15 3.36
N LEU A 138 -4.94 4.39 2.60
CA LEU A 138 -3.55 4.67 2.29
C LEU A 138 -3.40 5.07 0.83
N SER A 139 -2.29 5.76 0.53
CA SER A 139 -1.94 6.10 -0.85
C SER A 139 -1.61 4.86 -1.69
N ILE A 140 -1.79 4.98 -3.00
CA ILE A 140 -1.31 4.02 -3.99
C ILE A 140 -0.29 4.73 -4.87
N ARG A 141 0.88 4.15 -5.05
CA ARG A 141 1.83 4.51 -6.09
C ARG A 141 1.79 3.44 -7.17
N PRO A 142 1.07 3.64 -8.27
CA PRO A 142 0.97 2.63 -9.31
C PRO A 142 2.31 2.34 -9.97
N VAL A 143 2.45 1.10 -10.43
CA VAL A 143 3.55 0.63 -11.27
C VAL A 143 2.98 0.11 -12.60
N CYS A 144 3.78 0.23 -13.64
CA CYS A 144 3.52 -0.34 -14.96
C CYS A 144 4.71 -1.24 -15.30
N PRO A 145 4.46 -2.51 -15.69
CA PRO A 145 5.50 -3.45 -16.15
C PRO A 145 6.27 -2.95 -17.35
#